data_f12d2c2df13a9b23b46672f4b56e9872
#
_entry.id   f12d2c2df13a9b23b46672f4b56e9872
#
_cell.length_a   1.000
_cell.length_b   1.000
_cell.length_c   1.000
_cell.angle_alpha   90.00
_cell.angle_beta   90.00
_cell.angle_gamma   90.00
#
_symmetry.space_group_name_H-M   'P 1'
#
loop_
_entity.id
_entity.type
_entity.pdbx_description
1 polymer ?
#
loop_
_entity_poly.entity_id
_entity_poly.type
_entity_poly.pdbx_seq_one_letter_code
_entity_poly.pdbx_strand_id
1 'polypeptide(L)'
;MKRLGTRRPTSPVDPGVQEQREAQFARNIDAFIRRDFGVIEETMRPDVTLEMPGSSWVAGTYRGLEEVGRGVVALRQVLNSDTRLITFLHEGDQMVVRHAINVSGPRHDIEMNLGVRIGYDQRGKFATIHVEPADIDLFDYVVNSRLNGTGS
;
A
#
# COMPACT_ATOMS: atom_id res chain seq x y z
N MET A 1 1.45 -17.10 36.05
CA MET A 1 1.38 -16.83 35.51
C MET A 1 1.54 -16.23 34.83
N LYS A 2 1.67 -16.36 34.61
CA LYS A 2 1.65 -15.95 33.86
C LYS A 2 1.93 -15.42 32.98
N ARG A 3 1.93 -15.44 32.67
CA ARG A 3 2.02 -15.13 31.76
C ARG A 3 2.31 -14.19 31.38
N LEU A 4 2.69 -14.22 31.34
CA LEU A 4 2.88 -13.58 30.90
C LEU A 4 2.91 -12.57 30.44
N GLY A 5 2.74 -12.15 30.53
CA GLY A 5 2.62 -11.21 30.29
C GLY A 5 2.89 -10.61 29.31
N THR A 6 3.05 -10.95 29.11
CA THR A 6 3.63 -10.68 28.19
C THR A 6 2.85 -10.19 27.17
N ARG A 7 3.12 -10.30 26.43
CA ARG A 7 2.54 -9.92 25.37
C ARG A 7 1.22 -10.49 25.24
N ARG A 8 0.20 -9.84 25.25
CA ARG A 8 -0.99 -10.38 25.00
C ARG A 8 -1.25 -10.34 23.58
N PRO A 9 -1.78 -11.33 22.96
CA PRO A 9 -2.15 -11.32 21.57
C PRO A 9 -3.22 -10.27 21.37
N THR A 10 -3.17 -9.60 20.25
CA THR A 10 -4.21 -8.71 19.87
C THR A 10 -5.47 -9.51 19.65
N SER A 11 -6.60 -9.01 20.05
CA SER A 11 -7.85 -9.66 19.74
C SER A 11 -8.00 -9.78 18.23
N PRO A 12 -8.53 -10.88 17.74
CA PRO A 12 -8.74 -11.01 16.31
C PRO A 12 -9.67 -9.92 15.82
N VAL A 13 -9.38 -9.40 14.64
CA VAL A 13 -10.26 -8.44 14.02
C VAL A 13 -11.52 -9.15 13.59
N ASP A 14 -12.68 -8.54 13.85
CA ASP A 14 -13.96 -9.12 13.48
C ASP A 14 -14.00 -9.47 11.99
N PRO A 15 -14.48 -10.67 11.62
CA PRO A 15 -14.50 -11.06 10.20
C PRO A 15 -15.27 -10.10 9.31
N GLY A 16 -16.34 -9.48 9.80
CA GLY A 16 -17.06 -8.49 9.01
C GLY A 16 -16.23 -7.26 8.73
N VAL A 17 -15.41 -6.85 9.70
CA VAL A 17 -14.51 -5.72 9.52
C VAL A 17 -13.41 -6.08 8.54
N GLN A 18 -12.87 -7.31 8.63
CA GLN A 18 -11.86 -7.75 7.69
C GLN A 18 -12.38 -7.69 6.26
N GLU A 19 -13.57 -8.23 6.04
CA GLU A 19 -14.19 -8.25 4.73
C GLU A 19 -14.41 -6.84 4.19
N GLN A 20 -14.88 -5.96 5.06
CA GLN A 20 -15.13 -4.58 4.68
C GLN A 20 -13.84 -3.86 4.29
N ARG A 21 -12.76 -4.08 5.05
CA ARG A 21 -11.47 -3.46 4.76
C ARG A 21 -10.90 -3.94 3.43
N GLU A 22 -11.02 -5.24 3.17
CA GLU A 22 -10.49 -5.81 1.92
C GLU A 22 -11.28 -5.30 0.72
N ALA A 23 -12.60 -5.23 0.84
CA ALA A 23 -13.42 -4.70 -0.24
C ALA A 23 -13.15 -3.20 -0.46
N GLN A 24 -12.96 -2.45 0.63
CA GLN A 24 -12.68 -1.05 0.55
C GLN A 24 -11.33 -0.77 -0.11
N PHE A 25 -10.34 -1.62 0.16
CA PHE A 25 -9.03 -1.51 -0.47
C PHE A 25 -9.18 -1.65 -2.00
N ALA A 26 -9.90 -2.67 -2.43
CA ALA A 26 -10.12 -2.90 -3.87
C ALA A 26 -10.86 -1.74 -4.51
N ARG A 27 -11.90 -1.22 -3.85
CA ARG A 27 -12.66 -0.07 -4.35
C ARG A 27 -11.77 1.16 -4.46
N ASN A 28 -10.90 1.36 -3.48
CA ASN A 28 -10.04 2.53 -3.44
C ASN A 28 -9.00 2.50 -4.56
N ILE A 29 -8.39 1.34 -4.79
CA ILE A 29 -7.43 1.19 -5.88
C ILE A 29 -8.10 1.45 -7.23
N ASP A 30 -9.28 0.86 -7.43
CA ASP A 30 -10.03 1.06 -8.67
C ASP A 30 -10.38 2.53 -8.86
N ALA A 31 -10.75 3.21 -7.77
CA ALA A 31 -11.10 4.62 -7.82
C ALA A 31 -9.93 5.49 -8.26
N PHE A 32 -8.71 5.19 -7.81
CA PHE A 32 -7.55 5.95 -8.24
C PHE A 32 -7.31 5.75 -9.74
N ILE A 33 -7.49 4.54 -10.23
CA ILE A 33 -7.31 4.26 -11.65
C ILE A 33 -8.34 5.02 -12.48
N ARG A 34 -9.57 5.08 -12.01
CA ARG A 34 -10.66 5.73 -12.73
C ARG A 34 -10.80 7.20 -12.40
N ARG A 35 -10.05 7.68 -11.44
CA ARG A 35 -10.16 9.07 -10.96
C ARG A 35 -11.54 9.38 -10.43
N ASP A 36 -12.09 8.41 -9.72
CA ASP A 36 -13.40 8.57 -9.09
C ASP A 36 -13.20 9.23 -7.72
N PHE A 37 -13.21 10.54 -7.71
CA PHE A 37 -12.91 11.29 -6.50
C PHE A 37 -13.98 11.12 -5.44
N GLY A 38 -15.20 10.82 -5.83
CA GLY A 38 -16.26 10.56 -4.84
C GLY A 38 -15.94 9.37 -3.96
N VAL A 39 -15.49 8.29 -4.57
CA VAL A 39 -15.11 7.09 -3.83
C VAL A 39 -13.86 7.36 -2.99
N ILE A 40 -12.90 8.10 -3.54
CA ILE A 40 -11.68 8.43 -2.81
C ILE A 40 -12.03 9.21 -1.54
N GLU A 41 -12.87 10.23 -1.66
CA GLU A 41 -13.29 11.02 -0.49
C GLU A 41 -14.08 10.19 0.51
N GLU A 42 -14.82 9.21 0.02
CA GLU A 42 -15.61 8.35 0.88
C GLU A 42 -14.73 7.39 1.68
N THR A 43 -13.64 6.94 1.11
CA THR A 43 -12.80 5.91 1.71
C THR A 43 -11.57 6.42 2.44
N MET A 44 -11.16 7.66 2.18
CA MET A 44 -9.96 8.23 2.79
C MET A 44 -10.25 9.50 3.54
N ARG A 45 -9.50 9.74 4.59
CA ARG A 45 -9.58 11.01 5.32
C ARG A 45 -9.00 12.12 4.45
N PRO A 46 -9.52 13.35 4.57
CA PRO A 46 -8.94 14.48 3.83
C PRO A 46 -7.47 14.71 4.16
N ASP A 47 -7.04 14.35 5.39
CA ASP A 47 -5.67 14.54 5.82
C ASP A 47 -4.87 13.23 5.78
N VAL A 48 -5.27 12.29 4.95
CA VAL A 48 -4.56 11.01 4.79
C VAL A 48 -3.10 11.25 4.41
N THR A 49 -2.21 10.36 4.88
CA THR A 49 -0.79 10.46 4.53
C THR A 49 -0.33 9.16 3.88
N LEU A 50 0.66 9.28 3.02
CA LEU A 50 1.31 8.15 2.40
C LEU A 50 2.81 8.32 2.59
N GLU A 51 3.44 7.29 3.17
CA GLU A 51 4.88 7.27 3.35
C GLU A 51 5.49 6.32 2.33
N MET A 52 6.38 6.82 1.52
CA MET A 52 7.07 6.05 0.51
C MET A 52 8.54 6.00 0.91
N PRO A 53 9.04 4.85 1.35
CA PRO A 53 10.41 4.77 1.87
C PRO A 53 11.46 4.78 0.78
N GLY A 54 12.71 4.85 1.19
CA GLY A 54 13.83 4.70 0.28
C GLY A 54 14.38 6.03 -0.18
N SER A 55 15.20 5.93 -1.24
CA SER A 55 15.85 7.10 -1.81
C SER A 55 15.51 7.29 -3.27
N SER A 56 14.47 6.61 -3.77
CA SER A 56 14.09 6.76 -5.16
C SER A 56 13.33 8.06 -5.39
N TRP A 57 13.01 8.33 -6.63
CA TRP A 57 12.30 9.57 -6.95
C TRP A 57 10.86 9.59 -6.45
N VAL A 58 10.29 8.44 -6.08
CA VAL A 58 8.96 8.42 -5.48
C VAL A 58 9.01 8.53 -3.96
N ALA A 59 10.21 8.50 -3.36
CA ALA A 59 10.34 8.50 -1.90
C ALA A 59 9.83 9.83 -1.31
N GLY A 60 9.28 9.74 -0.11
CA GLY A 60 8.82 10.93 0.60
C GLY A 60 7.49 10.73 1.28
N THR A 61 7.01 11.81 1.87
CA THR A 61 5.72 11.82 2.54
C THR A 61 4.74 12.63 1.69
N TYR A 62 3.61 12.02 1.40
CA TYR A 62 2.55 12.65 0.62
C TYR A 62 1.38 12.93 1.58
N ARG A 63 0.85 14.14 1.54
CA ARG A 63 -0.19 14.54 2.49
C ARG A 63 -1.42 15.04 1.78
N GLY A 64 -2.56 14.52 2.19
CA GLY A 64 -3.85 14.93 1.64
C GLY A 64 -4.22 14.12 0.41
N LEU A 65 -5.48 14.24 0.03
CA LEU A 65 -6.04 13.40 -1.03
C LEU A 65 -5.32 13.56 -2.36
N GLU A 66 -5.00 14.78 -2.71
CA GLU A 66 -4.38 15.03 -4.00
C GLU A 66 -2.96 14.48 -4.08
N GLU A 67 -2.14 14.77 -3.07
CA GLU A 67 -0.76 14.28 -3.07
C GLU A 67 -0.71 12.76 -2.97
N VAL A 68 -1.52 12.20 -2.08
CA VAL A 68 -1.55 10.75 -1.92
C VAL A 68 -1.99 10.09 -3.22
N GLY A 69 -2.95 10.68 -3.90
CA GLY A 69 -3.39 10.17 -5.20
C GLY A 69 -2.26 10.15 -6.21
N ARG A 70 -1.47 11.22 -6.26
CA ARG A 70 -0.32 11.27 -7.17
C ARG A 70 0.71 10.21 -6.81
N GLY A 71 0.96 10.01 -5.53
CA GLY A 71 1.92 8.99 -5.09
C GLY A 71 1.47 7.58 -5.45
N VAL A 72 0.19 7.28 -5.26
CA VAL A 72 -0.35 5.97 -5.60
C VAL A 72 -0.25 5.71 -7.10
N VAL A 73 -0.63 6.70 -7.91
CA VAL A 73 -0.57 6.55 -9.37
C VAL A 73 0.87 6.37 -9.84
N ALA A 74 1.79 7.17 -9.28
CA ALA A 74 3.20 7.07 -9.65
C ALA A 74 3.75 5.69 -9.34
N LEU A 75 3.45 5.16 -8.17
CA LEU A 75 3.92 3.85 -7.79
C LEU A 75 3.37 2.78 -8.73
N ARG A 76 2.09 2.85 -9.06
CA ARG A 76 1.51 1.87 -9.97
C ARG A 76 2.14 1.93 -11.35
N GLN A 77 2.39 3.13 -11.85
CA GLN A 77 3.02 3.28 -13.15
C GLN A 77 4.42 2.71 -13.17
N VAL A 78 5.16 2.94 -12.09
CA VAL A 78 6.51 2.43 -11.99
C VAL A 78 6.54 0.92 -11.93
N LEU A 79 5.66 0.34 -11.13
CA LEU A 79 5.67 -1.11 -10.98
C LEU A 79 5.18 -1.81 -12.23
N ASN A 80 4.13 -1.26 -12.85
CA ASN A 80 3.62 -1.76 -14.14
C ASN A 80 3.89 -3.25 -14.33
N SER A 81 3.36 -4.05 -13.44
CA SER A 81 3.74 -5.45 -13.38
C SER A 81 2.56 -6.27 -12.94
N ASP A 82 2.71 -7.56 -13.02
CA ASP A 82 1.67 -8.46 -12.56
C ASP A 82 1.84 -8.72 -11.07
N THR A 83 0.78 -8.52 -10.34
CA THR A 83 0.74 -8.90 -8.95
C THR A 83 0.29 -10.35 -8.91
N ARG A 84 1.18 -11.22 -8.45
CA ARG A 84 0.88 -12.65 -8.47
C ARG A 84 0.13 -13.12 -7.26
N LEU A 85 0.27 -12.41 -6.16
CA LEU A 85 -0.36 -12.81 -4.91
C LEU A 85 -0.67 -11.60 -4.08
N ILE A 86 -1.89 -11.54 -3.56
CA ILE A 86 -2.26 -10.53 -2.59
C ILE A 86 -2.77 -11.27 -1.36
N THR A 87 -2.18 -10.97 -0.22
CA THR A 87 -2.66 -11.49 1.04
C THR A 87 -2.92 -10.33 1.98
N PHE A 88 -3.85 -10.52 2.89
CA PHE A 88 -4.23 -9.50 3.84
C PHE A 88 -3.92 -9.96 5.25
N LEU A 89 -3.30 -9.09 6.03
CA LEU A 89 -3.04 -9.37 7.44
C LEU A 89 -3.71 -8.27 8.24
N HIS A 90 -4.62 -8.65 9.12
CA HIS A 90 -5.39 -7.68 9.91
C HIS A 90 -4.84 -7.61 11.32
N GLU A 91 -4.53 -6.40 11.77
CA GLU A 91 -3.97 -6.18 13.10
C GLU A 91 -4.62 -4.95 13.73
N GLY A 92 -5.59 -5.15 14.59
CA GLY A 92 -6.22 -4.03 15.28
C GLY A 92 -6.83 -3.02 14.31
N ASP A 93 -6.32 -1.80 14.34
CA ASP A 93 -6.81 -0.74 13.47
C ASP A 93 -6.00 -0.63 12.20
N GLN A 94 -5.25 -1.68 11.84
CA GLN A 94 -4.42 -1.69 10.65
C GLN A 94 -4.66 -2.92 9.80
N MET A 95 -4.34 -2.81 8.54
CA MET A 95 -4.32 -3.93 7.62
C MET A 95 -3.06 -3.83 6.78
N VAL A 96 -2.33 -4.94 6.64
CA VAL A 96 -1.18 -4.97 5.75
C VAL A 96 -1.56 -5.80 4.53
N VAL A 97 -1.43 -5.19 3.36
CA VAL A 97 -1.71 -5.87 2.10
C VAL A 97 -0.36 -6.27 1.51
N ARG A 98 -0.14 -7.55 1.35
CA ARG A 98 1.13 -8.06 0.83
C ARG A 98 0.98 -8.48 -0.61
N HIS A 99 1.93 -8.02 -1.42
CA HIS A 99 1.95 -8.28 -2.85
C HIS A 99 3.22 -9.00 -3.20
N ALA A 100 3.12 -10.03 -4.03
CA ALA A 100 4.27 -10.62 -4.71
C ALA A 100 4.18 -10.12 -6.14
N ILE A 101 5.10 -9.29 -6.54
CA ILE A 101 5.06 -8.58 -7.80
C ILE A 101 6.16 -9.08 -8.71
N ASN A 102 5.79 -9.42 -9.93
CA ASN A 102 6.77 -9.84 -10.92
C ASN A 102 7.00 -8.67 -11.87
N VAL A 103 8.18 -8.07 -11.76
CA VAL A 103 8.52 -6.89 -12.55
C VAL A 103 9.34 -7.34 -13.74
N SER A 104 8.81 -7.17 -14.95
CA SER A 104 9.49 -7.58 -16.15
C SER A 104 10.67 -6.66 -16.45
N GLY A 105 11.82 -7.23 -16.69
CA GLY A 105 13.02 -6.50 -17.04
C GLY A 105 13.55 -6.90 -18.40
N PRO A 106 14.53 -6.17 -18.92
CA PRO A 106 15.04 -6.45 -20.26
C PRO A 106 15.77 -7.77 -20.37
N ARG A 107 16.35 -8.26 -19.29
CA ARG A 107 17.09 -9.51 -19.33
C ARG A 107 16.44 -10.63 -18.56
N HIS A 108 15.70 -10.29 -17.53
CA HIS A 108 15.02 -11.29 -16.72
C HIS A 108 13.98 -10.58 -15.89
N ASP A 109 13.06 -11.35 -15.38
CA ASP A 109 12.03 -10.81 -14.52
C ASP A 109 12.55 -10.76 -13.09
N ILE A 110 12.11 -9.77 -12.35
CA ILE A 110 12.50 -9.60 -10.97
C ILE A 110 11.26 -9.79 -10.11
N GLU A 111 11.35 -10.66 -9.12
CA GLU A 111 10.26 -10.83 -8.18
C GLU A 111 10.51 -9.95 -6.97
N MET A 112 9.53 -9.17 -6.58
CA MET A 112 9.67 -8.23 -5.48
C MET A 112 8.46 -8.36 -4.57
N ASN A 113 8.71 -8.34 -3.27
CA ASN A 113 7.64 -8.38 -2.28
C ASN A 113 7.45 -7.00 -1.67
N LEU A 114 6.19 -6.60 -1.57
CA LEU A 114 5.86 -5.27 -1.12
C LEU A 114 4.64 -5.34 -0.20
N GLY A 115 4.74 -4.72 0.95
CA GLY A 115 3.61 -4.57 1.84
C GLY A 115 3.09 -3.15 1.78
N VAL A 116 1.78 -3.01 1.94
CA VAL A 116 1.16 -1.70 2.08
C VAL A 116 0.39 -1.74 3.38
N ARG A 117 0.83 -0.96 4.35
CA ARG A 117 0.20 -0.91 5.68
C ARG A 117 -0.78 0.24 5.72
N ILE A 118 -2.02 -0.06 6.01
CA ILE A 118 -3.08 0.93 6.05
C ILE A 118 -3.57 1.07 7.48
N GLY A 119 -3.54 2.28 8.02
CA GLY A 119 -4.12 2.59 9.31
C GLY A 119 -5.47 3.24 9.11
N TYR A 120 -6.46 2.84 9.91
CA TYR A 120 -7.82 3.31 9.78
C TYR A 120 -8.19 4.23 10.92
N ASP A 121 -9.05 5.20 10.65
CA ASP A 121 -9.60 6.03 11.71
C ASP A 121 -10.80 5.31 12.33
N GLN A 122 -11.47 5.96 13.28
CA GLN A 122 -12.58 5.34 13.99
C GLN A 122 -13.78 5.09 13.09
N ARG A 123 -13.84 5.76 11.95
CA ARG A 123 -14.94 5.59 11.01
C ARG A 123 -14.61 4.60 9.92
N GLY A 124 -13.42 4.01 9.96
CA GLY A 124 -13.01 3.05 8.97
C GLY A 124 -12.44 3.65 7.69
N LYS A 125 -12.09 4.93 7.73
CA LYS A 125 -11.44 5.55 6.57
C LYS A 125 -9.94 5.42 6.67
N PHE A 126 -9.27 5.37 5.54
CA PHE A 126 -7.81 5.32 5.50
C PHE A 126 -7.25 6.61 6.09
N ALA A 127 -6.45 6.49 7.11
CA ALA A 127 -5.80 7.63 7.74
C ALA A 127 -4.33 7.69 7.39
N THR A 128 -3.66 6.54 7.34
CA THR A 128 -2.23 6.47 7.02
C THR A 128 -1.97 5.30 6.09
N ILE A 129 -1.02 5.47 5.20
CA ILE A 129 -0.59 4.42 4.29
C ILE A 129 0.92 4.40 4.29
N HIS A 130 1.52 3.23 4.54
CA HIS A 130 2.96 3.07 4.51
C HIS A 130 3.32 1.96 3.53
N VAL A 131 4.19 2.27 2.60
CA VAL A 131 4.69 1.26 1.67
C VAL A 131 5.90 0.62 2.34
N GLU A 132 5.89 -0.71 2.43
CA GLU A 132 6.91 -1.46 3.17
C GLU A 132 7.54 -2.53 2.28
N PRO A 133 8.55 -2.20 1.50
CA PRO A 133 9.24 -3.21 0.69
C PRO A 133 9.97 -4.18 1.57
N ALA A 134 10.00 -5.45 1.18
CA ALA A 134 10.79 -6.44 1.90
C ALA A 134 12.27 -6.16 1.73
N ASP A 135 12.66 -5.60 0.59
CA ASP A 135 14.04 -5.25 0.30
C ASP A 135 14.05 -3.82 -0.25
N ILE A 136 14.45 -2.87 0.56
CA ILE A 136 14.39 -1.46 0.20
C ILE A 136 15.33 -1.13 -0.96
N ASP A 137 16.49 -1.78 -1.01
CA ASP A 137 17.44 -1.51 -2.09
C ASP A 137 16.92 -2.02 -3.42
N LEU A 138 16.28 -3.17 -3.42
CA LEU A 138 15.65 -3.69 -4.61
C LEU A 138 14.51 -2.79 -5.06
N PHE A 139 13.71 -2.32 -4.12
CA PHE A 139 12.61 -1.40 -4.41
C PHE A 139 13.15 -0.14 -5.09
N ASP A 140 14.17 0.47 -4.50
CA ASP A 140 14.77 1.68 -5.07
C ASP A 140 15.35 1.42 -6.45
N TYR A 141 15.98 0.27 -6.64
CA TYR A 141 16.54 -0.08 -7.93
C TYR A 141 15.44 -0.20 -8.99
N VAL A 142 14.36 -0.91 -8.68
CA VAL A 142 13.25 -1.09 -9.60
C VAL A 142 12.62 0.25 -9.96
N VAL A 143 12.36 1.09 -8.95
CA VAL A 143 11.74 2.39 -9.17
C VAL A 143 12.64 3.26 -10.05
N ASN A 144 13.92 3.33 -9.71
CA ASN A 144 14.83 4.20 -10.45
C ASN A 144 15.12 3.70 -11.86
N SER A 145 15.09 2.38 -12.07
CA SER A 145 15.31 1.84 -13.41
C SER A 145 14.13 2.12 -14.33
N ARG A 146 12.99 2.48 -13.76
CA ARG A 146 11.82 2.86 -14.54
C ARG A 146 11.58 4.36 -14.45
N LEU A 147 12.66 5.07 -14.24
CA LEU A 147 12.59 6.49 -14.13
C LEU A 147 12.01 7.07 -15.38
N ASN A 148 11.16 7.98 -15.17
CA ASN A 148 10.57 8.66 -16.27
C ASN A 148 9.52 7.84 -16.91
N GLY A 149 9.24 6.78 -16.40
CA GLY A 149 8.29 5.89 -16.96
C GLY A 149 8.61 5.68 -18.37
N THR A 150 9.69 6.07 -18.71
CA THR A 150 9.94 5.94 -20.03
C THR A 150 10.48 4.77 -20.25
N GLY A 151 10.64 4.09 -19.39
CA GLY A 151 11.11 2.90 -19.65
C GLY A 151 11.70 3.06 -20.94
N SER A 152 11.55 3.97 -21.25
CA SER A 152 12.07 4.03 -22.50
C SER A 152 12.90 3.30 -22.43
#